data_34ecd629c06a90a7353244ad24698679
#
_entry.id   34ecd629c06a90a7353244ad24698679
#
_cell.length_a   1.000
_cell.length_b   1.000
_cell.length_c   1.000
_cell.angle_alpha   90.00
_cell.angle_beta   90.00
_cell.angle_gamma   90.00
#
_symmetry.space_group_name_H-M   'P 1'
#
loop_
_entity.id
_entity.type
_entity.pdbx_description
1 polymer ?
#
loop_
_entity_poly.entity_id
_entity_poly.type
_entity_poly.pdbx_seq_one_letter_code
_entity_poly.pdbx_strand_id
1 'polypeptide(L)'
;FESLPVKPDITICVFGYLGENETARAHWQEAEKIIHSNYTGAVSILNVVSNFYAKQQKGTIVGISSVAGERGRQSNYIYGSAKAGFTAYLSGLRNRLFREGVHVVSIQPGFVYTRMTEGLSLPPLLTAKPEQVAEAVYRAIEKKINVVYVKWFWRWIMLIIKCIPEFIFKKMKL
;
A
#
# COMPACT_ATOMS: atom_id res chain seq x y z
N PHE A 1 14.36 -14.63 -5.52
CA PHE A 1 14.81 -14.48 -4.12
C PHE A 1 15.81 -15.59 -3.76
N GLU A 2 15.47 -16.86 -4.05
CA GLU A 2 16.31 -18.00 -3.71
C GLU A 2 17.68 -17.99 -4.40
N SER A 3 17.77 -17.44 -5.59
CA SER A 3 19.01 -17.30 -6.37
C SER A 3 19.94 -16.17 -5.92
N LEU A 4 19.52 -15.33 -4.97
CA LEU A 4 20.38 -14.25 -4.47
C LEU A 4 21.56 -14.82 -3.67
N PRO A 5 22.83 -14.40 -3.96
CA PRO A 5 24.01 -14.87 -3.25
C PRO A 5 24.01 -14.48 -1.78
N VAL A 6 23.47 -13.31 -1.46
CA VAL A 6 23.25 -12.82 -0.10
C VAL A 6 21.77 -12.52 0.06
N LYS A 7 21.16 -13.06 1.11
CA LYS A 7 19.75 -12.82 1.40
C LYS A 7 19.60 -11.47 2.09
N PRO A 8 18.62 -10.63 1.66
CA PRO A 8 18.40 -9.34 2.31
C PRO A 8 17.82 -9.52 3.72
N ASP A 9 18.14 -8.60 4.63
CA ASP A 9 17.49 -8.47 5.94
C ASP A 9 16.21 -7.61 5.87
N ILE A 10 16.07 -6.80 4.82
CA ILE A 10 14.94 -5.90 4.60
C ILE A 10 14.42 -6.07 3.18
N THR A 11 13.13 -6.29 3.04
CA THR A 11 12.45 -6.33 1.73
C THR A 11 11.39 -5.23 1.66
N ILE A 12 11.50 -4.38 0.63
CA ILE A 12 10.56 -3.27 0.40
C ILE A 12 9.79 -3.53 -0.89
N CYS A 13 8.48 -3.75 -0.79
CA CYS A 13 7.57 -3.91 -1.92
C CYS A 13 7.00 -2.55 -2.34
N VAL A 14 7.52 -1.98 -3.43
CA VAL A 14 7.22 -0.60 -3.88
C VAL A 14 6.39 -0.55 -5.16
N PHE A 15 6.34 -1.64 -5.91
CA PHE A 15 5.66 -1.66 -7.20
C PHE A 15 4.14 -1.49 -7.08
N GLY A 16 3.55 -0.96 -8.14
CA GLY A 16 2.11 -0.79 -8.26
C GLY A 16 1.76 -0.13 -9.59
N TYR A 17 0.49 -0.19 -9.94
CA TYR A 17 -0.06 0.37 -11.16
C TYR A 17 -1.43 0.99 -10.88
N LEU A 18 -1.60 2.29 -11.13
CA LEU A 18 -2.86 2.98 -10.90
C LEU A 18 -3.92 2.58 -11.94
N GLY A 19 -3.49 2.49 -13.18
CA GLY A 19 -4.38 2.28 -14.31
C GLY A 19 -5.32 3.46 -14.55
N GLU A 20 -6.22 3.27 -15.47
CA GLU A 20 -7.28 4.21 -15.79
C GLU A 20 -8.64 3.57 -15.46
N ASN A 21 -9.35 4.14 -14.47
CA ASN A 21 -10.54 3.49 -13.87
C ASN A 21 -11.71 3.35 -14.87
N GLU A 22 -11.89 4.30 -15.80
CA GLU A 22 -12.94 4.21 -16.81
C GLU A 22 -12.64 3.07 -17.80
N THR A 23 -11.40 2.96 -18.25
CA THR A 23 -10.94 1.84 -19.10
C THR A 23 -11.09 0.51 -18.37
N ALA A 24 -10.71 0.45 -17.09
CA ALA A 24 -10.81 -0.76 -16.29
C ALA A 24 -12.26 -1.23 -16.06
N ARG A 25 -13.22 -0.31 -16.04
CA ARG A 25 -14.66 -0.65 -15.98
C ARG A 25 -15.17 -1.30 -17.27
N ALA A 26 -14.66 -0.84 -18.41
CA ALA A 26 -15.08 -1.31 -19.73
C ALA A 26 -14.33 -2.58 -20.19
N HIS A 27 -13.07 -2.71 -19.78
CA HIS A 27 -12.16 -3.76 -20.25
C HIS A 27 -11.51 -4.49 -19.08
N TRP A 28 -11.86 -5.76 -18.91
CA TRP A 28 -11.38 -6.60 -17.83
C TRP A 28 -9.84 -6.66 -17.72
N GLN A 29 -9.16 -6.67 -18.86
CA GLN A 29 -7.68 -6.77 -18.93
C GLN A 29 -7.00 -5.63 -18.17
N GLU A 30 -7.54 -4.41 -18.21
CA GLU A 30 -7.03 -3.30 -17.44
C GLU A 30 -7.30 -3.45 -15.93
N ALA A 31 -8.51 -3.90 -15.57
CA ALA A 31 -8.85 -4.22 -14.18
C ALA A 31 -7.96 -5.33 -13.61
N GLU A 32 -7.78 -6.41 -14.37
CA GLU A 32 -6.90 -7.53 -14.01
C GLU A 32 -5.45 -7.06 -13.79
N LYS A 33 -4.91 -6.22 -14.68
CA LYS A 33 -3.57 -5.65 -14.55
C LYS A 33 -3.43 -4.81 -13.29
N ILE A 34 -4.44 -3.99 -12.94
CA ILE A 34 -4.46 -3.21 -11.70
C ILE A 34 -4.43 -4.15 -10.50
N ILE A 35 -5.29 -5.16 -10.45
CA ILE A 35 -5.38 -6.11 -9.33
C ILE A 35 -4.09 -6.92 -9.22
N HIS A 36 -3.62 -7.45 -10.35
CA HIS A 36 -2.39 -8.26 -10.38
C HIS A 36 -1.17 -7.47 -9.90
N SER A 37 -0.97 -6.27 -10.41
CA SER A 37 0.19 -5.45 -10.04
C SER A 37 0.14 -4.97 -8.58
N ASN A 38 -1.03 -4.64 -8.03
CA ASN A 38 -1.13 -4.04 -6.71
C ASN A 38 -1.40 -5.04 -5.57
N TYR A 39 -1.86 -6.25 -5.89
CA TYR A 39 -2.24 -7.25 -4.90
C TYR A 39 -1.61 -8.62 -5.16
N THR A 40 -2.02 -9.35 -6.19
CA THR A 40 -1.60 -10.75 -6.37
C THR A 40 -0.11 -10.90 -6.55
N GLY A 41 0.53 -10.04 -7.33
CA GLY A 41 1.99 -10.03 -7.51
C GLY A 41 2.74 -9.73 -6.20
N ALA A 42 2.24 -8.75 -5.43
CA ALA A 42 2.83 -8.41 -4.14
C ALA A 42 2.70 -9.55 -3.12
N VAL A 43 1.52 -10.18 -3.05
CA VAL A 43 1.28 -11.35 -2.18
C VAL A 43 2.18 -12.52 -2.56
N SER A 44 2.29 -12.82 -3.86
CA SER A 44 3.13 -13.91 -4.36
C SER A 44 4.59 -13.78 -3.91
N ILE A 45 5.19 -12.61 -4.10
CA ILE A 45 6.59 -12.34 -3.70
C ILE A 45 6.73 -12.36 -2.18
N LEU A 46 5.85 -11.67 -1.47
CA LEU A 46 5.97 -11.52 -0.02
C LEU A 46 5.69 -12.83 0.73
N ASN A 47 4.92 -13.76 0.17
CA ASN A 47 4.79 -15.11 0.74
C ASN A 47 6.12 -15.85 0.75
N VAL A 48 6.90 -15.78 -0.32
CA VAL A 48 8.24 -16.42 -0.38
C VAL A 48 9.17 -15.77 0.65
N VAL A 49 9.24 -14.44 0.65
CA VAL A 49 10.09 -13.66 1.57
C VAL A 49 9.70 -13.89 3.03
N SER A 50 8.41 -13.87 3.34
CA SER A 50 7.93 -14.05 4.70
C SER A 50 8.21 -15.42 5.28
N ASN A 51 8.12 -16.48 4.47
CA ASN A 51 8.46 -17.82 4.89
C ASN A 51 9.96 -17.98 5.14
N PHE A 52 10.78 -17.30 4.36
CA PHE A 52 12.23 -17.26 4.59
C PHE A 52 12.55 -16.53 5.91
N TYR A 53 12.00 -15.32 6.13
CA TYR A 53 12.27 -14.56 7.34
C TYR A 53 11.73 -15.25 8.60
N ALA A 54 10.57 -15.92 8.52
CA ALA A 54 10.04 -16.72 9.62
C ALA A 54 11.02 -17.82 10.05
N LYS A 55 11.62 -18.53 9.08
CA LYS A 55 12.67 -19.56 9.38
C LYS A 55 13.92 -18.96 9.99
N GLN A 56 14.30 -17.75 9.61
CA GLN A 56 15.46 -17.04 10.15
C GLN A 56 15.16 -16.35 11.49
N GLN A 57 13.88 -16.26 11.88
CA GLN A 57 13.41 -15.49 13.05
C GLN A 57 13.91 -14.03 13.05
N LYS A 58 14.11 -13.48 11.87
CA LYS A 58 14.69 -12.14 11.66
C LYS A 58 14.29 -11.62 10.29
N GLY A 59 14.05 -10.31 10.22
CA GLY A 59 13.84 -9.60 8.95
C GLY A 59 12.82 -8.47 9.08
N THR A 60 12.75 -7.64 8.05
CA THR A 60 11.76 -6.56 7.95
C THR A 60 11.12 -6.58 6.57
N ILE A 61 9.80 -6.57 6.53
CA ILE A 61 9.00 -6.45 5.31
C ILE A 61 8.30 -5.09 5.32
N VAL A 62 8.45 -4.34 4.26
CA VAL A 62 7.76 -3.06 4.06
C VAL A 62 6.88 -3.15 2.82
N GLY A 63 5.59 -2.88 2.97
CA GLY A 63 4.66 -2.77 1.85
C GLY A 63 4.15 -1.34 1.66
N ILE A 64 4.28 -0.82 0.43
CA ILE A 64 3.70 0.49 0.06
C ILE A 64 2.27 0.26 -0.41
N SER A 65 1.31 0.48 0.50
CA SER A 65 -0.11 0.46 0.19
C SER A 65 -0.60 1.86 -0.26
N SER A 66 -1.76 2.28 0.18
CA SER A 66 -2.32 3.61 -0.10
C SER A 66 -3.52 3.90 0.82
N VAL A 67 -3.76 5.17 1.10
CA VAL A 67 -5.02 5.63 1.72
C VAL A 67 -6.25 5.33 0.84
N ALA A 68 -6.05 5.11 -0.47
CA ALA A 68 -7.12 4.69 -1.38
C ALA A 68 -7.73 3.34 -1.01
N GLY A 69 -6.99 2.48 -0.30
CA GLY A 69 -7.46 1.20 0.18
C GLY A 69 -8.34 1.26 1.44
N GLU A 70 -8.53 2.43 2.05
CA GLU A 70 -9.31 2.51 3.30
C GLU A 70 -10.82 2.70 3.09
N ARG A 71 -11.21 3.27 1.97
CA ARG A 71 -12.61 3.37 1.55
C ARG A 71 -12.70 3.51 0.04
N GLY A 72 -13.54 2.68 -0.60
CA GLY A 72 -13.78 2.72 -2.04
C GLY A 72 -14.35 4.07 -2.46
N ARG A 73 -13.80 4.65 -3.54
CA ARG A 73 -14.23 5.91 -4.14
C ARG A 73 -14.54 5.70 -5.61
N GLN A 74 -15.56 6.39 -6.12
CA GLN A 74 -16.00 6.20 -7.52
C GLN A 74 -14.87 6.45 -8.53
N SER A 75 -13.92 7.32 -8.21
CA SER A 75 -12.82 7.69 -9.11
C SER A 75 -11.77 6.58 -9.30
N ASN A 76 -11.63 5.63 -8.36
CA ASN A 76 -10.54 4.65 -8.39
C ASN A 76 -10.81 3.37 -7.58
N TYR A 77 -12.06 2.89 -7.55
CA TYR A 77 -12.43 1.76 -6.67
C TYR A 77 -11.75 0.43 -7.03
N ILE A 78 -11.36 0.21 -8.28
CA ILE A 78 -10.64 -1.00 -8.69
C ILE A 78 -9.22 -0.98 -8.09
N TYR A 79 -8.49 0.14 -8.25
CA TYR A 79 -7.21 0.34 -7.58
C TYR A 79 -7.34 0.32 -6.05
N GLY A 80 -8.34 1.03 -5.53
CA GLY A 80 -8.62 1.08 -4.09
C GLY A 80 -8.86 -0.30 -3.49
N SER A 81 -9.64 -1.17 -4.17
CA SER A 81 -9.89 -2.53 -3.70
C SER A 81 -8.62 -3.38 -3.64
N ALA A 82 -7.74 -3.28 -4.66
CA ALA A 82 -6.45 -3.97 -4.66
C ALA A 82 -5.54 -3.49 -3.52
N LYS A 83 -5.49 -2.19 -3.25
CA LYS A 83 -4.72 -1.62 -2.12
C LYS A 83 -5.36 -1.96 -0.76
N ALA A 84 -6.69 -2.06 -0.67
CA ALA A 84 -7.39 -2.55 0.52
C ALA A 84 -6.99 -4.00 0.84
N GLY A 85 -7.04 -4.87 -0.16
CA GLY A 85 -6.57 -6.25 -0.05
C GLY A 85 -5.12 -6.34 0.41
N PHE A 86 -4.24 -5.52 -0.17
CA PHE A 86 -2.84 -5.48 0.22
C PHE A 86 -2.62 -4.97 1.64
N THR A 87 -3.37 -3.95 2.08
CA THR A 87 -3.33 -3.47 3.47
C THR A 87 -3.78 -4.55 4.45
N ALA A 88 -4.87 -5.26 4.15
CA ALA A 88 -5.35 -6.38 4.96
C ALA A 88 -4.33 -7.53 5.01
N TYR A 89 -3.73 -7.88 3.86
CA TYR A 89 -2.66 -8.88 3.79
C TYR A 89 -1.47 -8.51 4.69
N LEU A 90 -0.95 -7.28 4.60
CA LEU A 90 0.16 -6.82 5.44
C LEU A 90 -0.20 -6.85 6.93
N SER A 91 -1.45 -6.56 7.28
CA SER A 91 -1.93 -6.64 8.66
C SER A 91 -1.94 -8.07 9.16
N GLY A 92 -2.47 -9.01 8.39
CA GLY A 92 -2.46 -10.44 8.70
C GLY A 92 -1.05 -11.01 8.78
N LEU A 93 -0.19 -10.60 7.83
CA LEU A 93 1.22 -11.02 7.80
C LEU A 93 1.97 -10.54 9.06
N ARG A 94 1.72 -9.33 9.53
CA ARG A 94 2.27 -8.78 10.78
C ARG A 94 1.83 -9.60 11.99
N ASN A 95 0.56 -9.95 12.05
CA ASN A 95 0.02 -10.79 13.14
C ASN A 95 0.68 -12.18 13.15
N ARG A 96 0.78 -12.84 12.00
CA ARG A 96 1.44 -14.13 11.85
C ARG A 96 2.90 -14.08 12.30
N LEU A 97 3.66 -13.09 11.80
CA LEU A 97 5.11 -13.04 11.93
C LEU A 97 5.61 -12.40 13.23
N PHE A 98 4.71 -11.86 14.06
CA PHE A 98 5.09 -11.19 15.30
C PHE A 98 5.89 -12.09 16.25
N ARG A 99 5.46 -13.35 16.40
CA ARG A 99 6.15 -14.33 17.26
C ARG A 99 7.43 -14.89 16.61
N GLU A 100 7.60 -14.70 15.33
CA GLU A 100 8.77 -15.12 14.55
C GLU A 100 9.87 -14.04 14.51
N GLY A 101 9.73 -12.95 15.27
CA GLY A 101 10.73 -11.88 15.30
C GLY A 101 10.85 -11.04 14.03
N VAL A 102 9.89 -11.15 13.11
CA VAL A 102 9.88 -10.42 11.83
C VAL A 102 8.99 -9.19 11.91
N HIS A 103 9.53 -8.04 11.52
CA HIS A 103 8.79 -6.78 11.52
C HIS A 103 8.10 -6.54 10.17
N VAL A 104 6.80 -6.22 10.19
CA VAL A 104 6.03 -5.91 8.98
C VAL A 104 5.44 -4.50 9.04
N VAL A 105 5.83 -3.67 8.09
CA VAL A 105 5.45 -2.26 7.97
C VAL A 105 4.46 -2.06 6.83
N SER A 106 3.37 -1.35 7.11
CA SER A 106 2.44 -0.83 6.09
C SER A 106 2.63 0.67 5.94
N ILE A 107 3.09 1.13 4.78
CA ILE A 107 3.16 2.55 4.45
C ILE A 107 1.90 2.90 3.66
N GLN A 108 1.20 3.94 4.08
CA GLN A 108 -0.06 4.41 3.48
C GLN A 108 0.08 5.86 3.01
N PRO A 109 0.66 6.09 1.82
CA PRO A 109 0.71 7.43 1.25
C PRO A 109 -0.69 7.84 0.75
N GLY A 110 -0.92 9.16 0.81
CA GLY A 110 -1.93 9.81 -0.01
C GLY A 110 -1.41 10.02 -1.43
N PHE A 111 -1.58 11.21 -1.98
CA PHE A 111 -0.97 11.56 -3.26
C PHE A 111 0.55 11.66 -3.14
N VAL A 112 1.27 11.21 -4.18
CA VAL A 112 2.73 11.33 -4.29
C VAL A 112 3.08 11.76 -5.71
N TYR A 113 3.97 12.72 -5.86
CA TYR A 113 4.49 13.13 -7.17
C TYR A 113 5.37 12.03 -7.77
N THR A 114 4.80 11.25 -8.68
CA THR A 114 5.46 10.14 -9.39
C THR A 114 4.94 10.06 -10.82
N ARG A 115 5.58 9.24 -11.67
CA ARG A 115 5.04 8.92 -13.00
C ARG A 115 3.59 8.42 -12.97
N MET A 116 3.20 7.72 -11.92
CA MET A 116 1.84 7.20 -11.75
C MET A 116 0.78 8.31 -11.62
N THR A 117 1.16 9.48 -11.16
CA THR A 117 0.29 10.64 -10.95
C THR A 117 0.58 11.79 -11.90
N GLU A 118 1.44 11.57 -12.89
CA GLU A 118 1.73 12.55 -13.93
C GLU A 118 0.46 12.91 -14.72
N GLY A 119 0.24 14.18 -14.97
CA GLY A 119 -0.96 14.69 -15.63
C GLY A 119 -2.19 14.86 -14.71
N LEU A 120 -2.15 14.40 -13.47
CA LEU A 120 -3.23 14.64 -12.50
C LEU A 120 -3.06 16.00 -11.82
N SER A 121 -4.16 16.74 -11.69
CA SER A 121 -4.19 17.97 -10.87
C SER A 121 -4.26 17.58 -9.40
N LEU A 122 -3.12 17.56 -8.72
CA LEU A 122 -3.01 17.15 -7.31
C LEU A 122 -2.91 18.37 -6.39
N PRO A 123 -3.66 18.38 -5.27
CA PRO A 123 -3.53 19.43 -4.25
C PRO A 123 -2.12 19.41 -3.64
N PRO A 124 -1.31 20.49 -3.76
CA PRO A 124 0.08 20.46 -3.29
C PRO A 124 0.24 20.15 -1.81
N LEU A 125 -0.68 20.66 -0.98
CA LEU A 125 -0.65 20.43 0.47
C LEU A 125 -0.82 18.94 0.82
N LEU A 126 -1.66 18.23 0.06
CA LEU A 126 -1.97 16.81 0.29
C LEU A 126 -0.98 15.86 -0.40
N THR A 127 -0.13 16.39 -1.30
CA THR A 127 0.78 15.59 -2.11
C THR A 127 2.17 15.54 -1.51
N ALA A 128 2.70 14.35 -1.32
CA ALA A 128 4.07 14.12 -0.83
C ALA A 128 5.06 14.05 -2.01
N LYS A 129 6.33 14.35 -1.72
CA LYS A 129 7.43 14.04 -2.62
C LYS A 129 7.92 12.61 -2.38
N PRO A 130 8.53 11.93 -3.37
CA PRO A 130 9.08 10.58 -3.20
C PRO A 130 10.05 10.47 -2.01
N GLU A 131 10.88 11.51 -1.78
CA GLU A 131 11.85 11.57 -0.71
C GLU A 131 11.17 11.50 0.67
N GLN A 132 9.99 12.11 0.83
CA GLN A 132 9.20 12.05 2.07
C GLN A 132 8.65 10.64 2.32
N VAL A 133 8.33 9.89 1.26
CA VAL A 133 7.94 8.48 1.38
C VAL A 133 9.14 7.64 1.80
N ALA A 134 10.30 7.85 1.17
CA ALA A 134 11.54 7.14 1.51
C ALA A 134 11.96 7.39 2.97
N GLU A 135 11.91 8.65 3.43
CA GLU A 135 12.19 9.00 4.82
C GLU A 135 11.21 8.33 5.79
N ALA A 136 9.92 8.28 5.43
CA ALA A 136 8.91 7.61 6.25
C ALA A 136 9.16 6.10 6.35
N VAL A 137 9.59 5.45 5.26
CA VAL A 137 10.01 4.04 5.23
C VAL A 137 11.21 3.83 6.15
N TYR A 138 12.28 4.61 5.97
CA TYR A 138 13.49 4.52 6.78
C TYR A 138 13.17 4.64 8.28
N ARG A 139 12.44 5.70 8.65
CA ARG A 139 12.03 5.94 10.03
C ARG A 139 11.15 4.81 10.60
N ALA A 140 10.27 4.23 9.77
CA ALA A 140 9.41 3.12 10.20
C ALA A 140 10.23 1.86 10.50
N ILE A 141 11.25 1.58 9.72
CA ILE A 141 12.17 0.45 9.93
C ILE A 141 12.96 0.66 11.23
N GLU A 142 13.63 1.81 11.37
CA GLU A 142 14.45 2.14 12.53
C GLU A 142 13.65 2.13 13.86
N LYS A 143 12.46 2.72 13.85
CA LYS A 143 11.63 2.88 15.05
C LYS A 143 10.62 1.75 15.25
N LYS A 144 10.66 0.70 14.44
CA LYS A 144 9.72 -0.46 14.48
C LYS A 144 8.25 -0.02 14.43
N ILE A 145 7.92 0.98 13.59
CA ILE A 145 6.55 1.47 13.45
C ILE A 145 5.79 0.57 12.47
N ASN A 146 4.63 0.08 12.87
CA ASN A 146 3.85 -0.89 12.11
C ASN A 146 3.05 -0.27 10.94
N VAL A 147 2.48 0.92 11.14
CA VAL A 147 1.63 1.59 10.15
C VAL A 147 1.99 3.07 10.10
N VAL A 148 2.29 3.58 8.91
CA VAL A 148 2.67 4.97 8.70
C VAL A 148 1.85 5.59 7.59
N TYR A 149 1.22 6.72 7.89
CA TYR A 149 0.61 7.61 6.90
C TYR A 149 1.63 8.64 6.45
N VAL A 150 1.93 8.69 5.16
CA VAL A 150 2.84 9.72 4.63
C VAL A 150 2.07 11.01 4.45
N LYS A 151 2.59 12.05 5.09
CA LYS A 151 1.89 13.22 5.62
C LYS A 151 0.84 12.75 6.65
N TRP A 152 1.21 12.80 7.93
CA TRP A 152 0.51 12.26 9.10
C TRP A 152 -0.99 12.59 9.17
N PHE A 153 -1.41 13.73 8.63
CA PHE A 153 -2.81 14.17 8.64
C PHE A 153 -3.72 13.31 7.76
N TRP A 154 -3.17 12.52 6.81
CA TRP A 154 -3.98 11.56 6.06
C TRP A 154 -4.69 10.55 6.97
N ARG A 155 -4.10 10.23 8.12
CA ARG A 155 -4.76 9.38 9.12
C ARG A 155 -6.11 9.97 9.56
N TRP A 156 -6.15 11.27 9.82
CA TRP A 156 -7.35 11.94 10.28
C TRP A 156 -8.35 12.16 9.16
N ILE A 157 -7.88 12.53 7.97
CA ILE A 157 -8.73 12.65 6.78
C ILE A 157 -9.44 11.32 6.52
N MET A 158 -8.72 10.20 6.52
CA MET A 158 -9.31 8.90 6.28
C MET A 158 -10.21 8.43 7.42
N LEU A 159 -9.89 8.78 8.66
CA LEU A 159 -10.79 8.50 9.78
C LEU A 159 -12.15 9.19 9.57
N ILE A 160 -12.17 10.48 9.22
CA ILE A 160 -13.39 11.22 8.91
C ILE A 160 -14.13 10.57 7.74
N ILE A 161 -13.43 10.29 6.63
CA ILE A 161 -14.04 9.67 5.44
C ILE A 161 -14.68 8.31 5.77
N LYS A 162 -14.03 7.48 6.59
CA LYS A 162 -14.57 6.18 7.00
C LYS A 162 -15.81 6.30 7.89
N CYS A 163 -15.87 7.35 8.70
CA CYS A 163 -17.03 7.60 9.57
C CYS A 163 -18.24 8.19 8.85
N ILE A 164 -18.13 8.64 7.59
CA ILE A 164 -19.27 9.13 6.83
C ILE A 164 -20.27 7.99 6.61
N PRO A 165 -21.53 8.11 7.05
CA PRO A 165 -22.54 7.09 6.82
C PRO A 165 -22.75 6.80 5.33
N GLU A 166 -23.03 5.55 4.98
CA GLU A 166 -23.12 5.11 3.58
C GLU A 166 -24.19 5.85 2.79
N PHE A 167 -25.34 6.18 3.41
CA PHE A 167 -26.43 6.93 2.75
C PHE A 167 -26.02 8.36 2.34
N ILE A 168 -24.96 8.93 2.97
CA ILE A 168 -24.34 10.21 2.58
C ILE A 168 -23.23 9.94 1.56
N PHE A 169 -22.32 9.02 1.90
CA PHE A 169 -21.10 8.76 1.12
C PHE A 169 -21.41 8.39 -0.34
N LYS A 170 -22.42 7.53 -0.59
CA LYS A 170 -22.82 7.12 -1.95
C LYS A 170 -23.29 8.27 -2.85
N LYS A 171 -23.58 9.45 -2.28
CA LYS A 171 -23.98 10.66 -3.04
C LYS A 171 -22.80 11.60 -3.31
N MET A 172 -21.65 11.36 -2.68
CA MET A 172 -20.47 12.19 -2.83
C MET A 172 -19.69 11.78 -4.09
N LYS A 173 -19.14 12.78 -4.77
CA LYS A 173 -18.20 12.58 -5.89
C LYS A 173 -16.77 12.70 -5.33
N LEU A 174 -16.16 11.56 -5.01
CA LEU A 174 -14.79 11.46 -4.49
C LEU A 174 -13.92 10.59 -5.37
#